data_8aa6f8ba29af976bb687e0b3f8b262bb
#
_entry.id   8aa6f8ba29af976bb687e0b3f8b262bb
#
_cell.length_a   1.000
_cell.length_b   1.000
_cell.length_c   1.000
_cell.angle_alpha   90.00
_cell.angle_beta   90.00
_cell.angle_gamma   90.00
#
_symmetry.space_group_name_H-M   'P 1'
#
loop_
_entity.id
_entity.type
_entity.pdbx_description
1 polymer ?
#
loop_
_entity_poly.entity_id
_entity_poly.type
_entity_poly.pdbx_seq_one_letter_code
_entity_poly.pdbx_strand_id
1 'polypeptide(L)'
;MKVILRLAAASILLITSCAGHTSDATPSPAPVTFQSGMTPGMSGMTPGMPGMQTPPPAPSATAPQSPAPQGGTAVNISDFKFNPATLSVPAGTTVTWTNQDEEPHTVAAKDGSFHSPAMDTHATYSFTFTTPGSYDYICSIHPFMTGTVVVTK
;
A
#
# COMPACT_ATOMS: atom_id res chain seq x y z
N MET A 1 44.46 18.17 -38.27
CA MET A 1 45.75 17.58 -37.89
C MET A 1 45.83 17.50 -36.38
N LYS A 2 46.19 16.35 -35.90
CA LYS A 2 46.61 15.79 -34.61
C LYS A 2 45.56 15.00 -33.85
N VAL A 3 45.56 13.73 -34.18
CA VAL A 3 45.07 12.59 -33.41
C VAL A 3 45.97 12.43 -32.17
N ILE A 4 45.36 12.35 -30.99
CA ILE A 4 46.05 11.82 -29.81
C ILE A 4 45.21 10.67 -29.27
N LEU A 5 45.68 9.49 -29.63
CA LEU A 5 45.34 8.19 -29.11
C LEU A 5 45.99 8.04 -27.71
N ARG A 6 45.23 7.85 -26.65
CA ARG A 6 45.77 7.38 -25.37
C ARG A 6 45.06 6.09 -24.95
N LEU A 7 45.79 5.01 -25.13
CA LEU A 7 45.62 3.74 -24.42
C LEU A 7 45.98 3.92 -22.95
N ALA A 8 45.19 3.37 -22.03
CA ALA A 8 45.63 2.92 -20.71
C ALA A 8 44.61 1.89 -20.23
N ALA A 9 44.89 0.66 -20.36
CA ALA A 9 45.49 -0.27 -19.39
C ALA A 9 44.44 -0.80 -18.39
N ALA A 10 44.08 -2.06 -18.63
CA ALA A 10 43.31 -2.96 -17.77
C ALA A 10 44.04 -3.14 -16.40
N SER A 11 43.28 -3.14 -15.34
CA SER A 11 43.64 -3.80 -14.08
C SER A 11 42.51 -4.69 -13.63
N ILE A 12 42.69 -5.97 -13.89
CA ILE A 12 41.90 -7.07 -13.35
C ILE A 12 42.35 -7.26 -11.91
N LEU A 13 41.47 -7.06 -10.94
CA LEU A 13 41.69 -7.50 -9.57
C LEU A 13 40.69 -8.60 -9.24
N LEU A 14 41.16 -9.84 -9.37
CA LEU A 14 40.52 -11.05 -8.83
C LEU A 14 40.70 -11.05 -7.30
N ILE A 15 39.62 -10.97 -6.56
CA ILE A 15 39.61 -11.34 -5.15
C ILE A 15 38.57 -12.46 -4.96
N THR A 16 39.12 -13.68 -4.94
CA THR A 16 38.44 -14.88 -4.42
C THR A 16 38.42 -14.78 -2.91
N SER A 17 37.24 -14.79 -2.29
CA SER A 17 37.10 -15.11 -0.87
C SER A 17 35.87 -15.91 -0.64
N CYS A 18 36.06 -17.22 -0.43
CA CYS A 18 35.14 -18.13 0.20
C CYS A 18 35.01 -17.75 1.68
N ALA A 19 33.81 -17.50 2.16
CA ALA A 19 33.49 -17.63 3.56
C ALA A 19 32.05 -18.18 3.66
N GLY A 20 31.95 -19.41 4.11
CA GLY A 20 30.71 -20.11 4.38
C GLY A 20 29.91 -19.40 5.48
N HIS A 21 28.64 -19.17 5.21
CA HIS A 21 27.68 -18.82 6.24
C HIS A 21 26.93 -20.08 6.65
N THR A 22 27.24 -20.53 7.84
CA THR A 22 26.47 -21.54 8.59
C THR A 22 25.08 -21.01 8.83
N SER A 23 24.10 -21.77 8.38
CA SER A 23 22.67 -21.55 8.66
C SER A 23 22.45 -21.69 10.17
N ASP A 24 22.21 -20.59 10.85
CA ASP A 24 21.72 -20.58 12.22
C ASP A 24 20.20 -20.80 12.17
N ALA A 25 19.82 -21.97 12.66
CA ALA A 25 18.44 -22.39 12.75
C ALA A 25 17.77 -21.65 13.92
N THR A 26 16.90 -20.71 13.62
CA THR A 26 16.03 -20.07 14.59
C THR A 26 15.05 -21.10 15.17
N PRO A 27 14.99 -21.29 16.50
CA PRO A 27 14.05 -22.22 17.10
C PRO A 27 12.60 -21.73 16.94
N SER A 28 11.77 -22.60 16.38
CA SER A 28 10.33 -22.45 16.29
C SER A 28 9.69 -22.27 17.68
N PRO A 29 8.81 -21.31 17.91
CA PRO A 29 8.09 -21.22 19.17
C PRO A 29 7.12 -22.40 19.32
N ALA A 30 7.16 -23.02 20.49
CA ALA A 30 6.30 -24.13 20.88
C ALA A 30 4.81 -23.72 20.92
N PRO A 31 3.89 -24.68 20.62
CA PRO A 31 2.46 -24.40 20.67
C PRO A 31 2.01 -24.18 22.12
N VAL A 32 1.40 -23.02 22.40
CA VAL A 32 0.72 -22.76 23.67
C VAL A 32 -0.59 -23.55 23.70
N THR A 33 -0.62 -24.58 24.50
CA THR A 33 -1.81 -25.36 24.81
C THR A 33 -2.69 -24.56 25.76
N PHE A 34 -3.85 -24.10 25.32
CA PHE A 34 -4.88 -23.56 26.21
C PHE A 34 -5.59 -24.73 26.90
N GLN A 35 -5.36 -24.83 28.19
CA GLN A 35 -6.01 -25.80 29.06
C GLN A 35 -7.43 -25.32 29.37
N SER A 36 -8.40 -26.07 28.86
CA SER A 36 -9.80 -25.93 29.25
C SER A 36 -9.96 -26.35 30.70
N GLY A 37 -10.31 -25.41 31.53
CA GLY A 37 -10.59 -25.64 32.96
C GLY A 37 -11.88 -25.01 33.40
N MET A 38 -12.87 -25.86 33.62
CA MET A 38 -13.94 -25.82 34.60
C MET A 38 -14.94 -24.66 34.61
N THR A 39 -16.14 -24.99 34.18
CA THR A 39 -17.37 -24.39 34.64
C THR A 39 -17.73 -24.91 36.03
N PRO A 40 -18.18 -24.06 36.99
CA PRO A 40 -19.18 -24.47 37.98
C PRO A 40 -20.49 -23.74 37.66
N GLY A 41 -21.56 -24.52 37.59
CA GLY A 41 -22.90 -24.04 37.45
C GLY A 41 -23.34 -23.19 38.66
N MET A 42 -24.18 -22.23 38.35
CA MET A 42 -25.14 -21.66 39.30
C MET A 42 -26.52 -21.53 38.65
N SER A 43 -27.37 -22.44 39.10
CA SER A 43 -28.82 -22.37 38.91
C SER A 43 -29.36 -21.21 39.76
N GLY A 44 -30.34 -20.52 39.19
CA GLY A 44 -31.42 -19.95 39.97
C GLY A 44 -31.42 -18.43 40.06
N MET A 45 -32.42 -17.87 39.44
CA MET A 45 -33.44 -16.94 39.90
C MET A 45 -33.78 -15.93 38.80
N THR A 46 -34.88 -16.21 38.13
CA THR A 46 -35.68 -15.14 37.55
C THR A 46 -36.45 -14.45 38.67
N PRO A 47 -36.51 -13.12 38.68
CA PRO A 47 -37.78 -12.46 38.65
C PRO A 47 -37.81 -11.20 37.75
N GLY A 48 -38.94 -11.05 37.01
CA GLY A 48 -39.57 -9.79 36.76
C GLY A 48 -38.91 -8.86 35.77
N MET A 49 -39.27 -8.94 34.51
CA MET A 49 -39.06 -7.87 33.54
C MET A 49 -40.14 -6.78 33.75
N PRO A 50 -39.75 -5.51 33.96
CA PRO A 50 -40.54 -4.38 33.57
C PRO A 50 -39.98 -3.74 32.30
N GLY A 51 -40.83 -3.58 31.30
CA GLY A 51 -40.75 -2.52 30.33
C GLY A 51 -39.60 -2.58 29.36
N MET A 52 -39.80 -3.28 28.26
CA MET A 52 -38.98 -3.15 27.05
C MET A 52 -39.22 -1.77 26.43
N GLN A 53 -38.44 -0.78 26.84
CA GLN A 53 -38.32 0.46 26.09
C GLN A 53 -37.38 0.19 24.90
N THR A 54 -37.98 0.22 23.70
CA THR A 54 -37.20 0.25 22.47
C THR A 54 -36.26 1.44 22.49
N PRO A 55 -34.94 1.24 22.35
CA PRO A 55 -34.00 2.36 22.23
C PRO A 55 -34.38 3.16 20.96
N PRO A 56 -34.27 4.50 21.00
CA PRO A 56 -34.47 5.33 19.83
C PRO A 56 -33.50 4.90 18.72
N PRO A 57 -33.89 5.00 17.44
CA PRO A 57 -32.99 4.66 16.35
C PRO A 57 -31.74 5.52 16.48
N ALA A 58 -30.58 4.87 16.54
CA ALA A 58 -29.29 5.53 16.52
C ALA A 58 -29.24 6.42 15.27
N PRO A 59 -28.70 7.65 15.36
CA PRO A 59 -28.52 8.48 14.19
C PRO A 59 -27.65 7.69 13.19
N SER A 60 -28.17 7.50 11.97
CA SER A 60 -27.41 6.89 10.88
C SER A 60 -26.10 7.65 10.76
N ALA A 61 -25.01 7.03 11.17
CA ALA A 61 -23.68 7.56 10.91
C ALA A 61 -23.58 7.68 9.39
N THR A 62 -23.62 8.91 8.90
CA THR A 62 -23.28 9.21 7.52
C THR A 62 -21.86 8.69 7.31
N ALA A 63 -21.73 7.61 6.55
CA ALA A 63 -20.43 7.10 6.14
C ALA A 63 -19.61 8.27 5.56
N PRO A 64 -18.34 8.39 5.87
CA PRO A 64 -17.50 9.42 5.27
C PRO A 64 -17.62 9.26 3.75
N GLN A 65 -18.20 10.27 3.10
CA GLN A 65 -18.30 10.29 1.65
C GLN A 65 -16.87 10.39 1.12
N SER A 66 -16.41 9.36 0.40
CA SER A 66 -15.19 9.46 -0.40
C SER A 66 -15.29 10.73 -1.25
N PRO A 67 -14.25 11.57 -1.29
CA PRO A 67 -14.25 12.75 -2.15
C PRO A 67 -14.61 12.34 -3.57
N ALA A 68 -15.44 13.14 -4.21
CA ALA A 68 -15.86 12.89 -5.59
C ALA A 68 -14.61 12.78 -6.48
N PRO A 69 -14.58 11.82 -7.44
CA PRO A 69 -13.45 11.65 -8.34
C PRO A 69 -13.19 12.94 -9.11
N GLN A 70 -11.95 13.39 -9.09
CA GLN A 70 -11.53 14.56 -9.84
C GLN A 70 -11.06 14.15 -11.22
N GLY A 71 -11.51 14.86 -12.25
CA GLY A 71 -11.00 14.69 -13.61
C GLY A 71 -9.62 15.33 -13.75
N GLY A 72 -8.65 14.55 -14.19
CA GLY A 72 -7.28 14.98 -14.40
C GLY A 72 -6.41 13.80 -14.82
N THR A 73 -5.12 14.01 -15.05
CA THR A 73 -4.17 12.96 -15.42
C THR A 73 -2.97 12.90 -14.48
N ALA A 74 -2.98 13.71 -13.43
CA ALA A 74 -1.88 13.82 -12.48
C ALA A 74 -2.34 13.54 -11.05
N VAL A 75 -1.49 12.84 -10.29
CA VAL A 75 -1.61 12.64 -8.86
C VAL A 75 -0.33 13.10 -8.21
N ASN A 76 -0.44 14.01 -7.25
CA ASN A 76 0.70 14.42 -6.43
C ASN A 76 0.76 13.56 -5.17
N ILE A 77 1.95 13.20 -4.77
CA ILE A 77 2.23 12.60 -3.47
C ILE A 77 2.77 13.71 -2.59
N SER A 78 2.03 14.03 -1.53
CA SER A 78 2.43 15.07 -0.58
C SER A 78 1.81 14.80 0.79
N ASP A 79 2.53 15.11 1.85
CA ASP A 79 2.12 14.87 3.23
C ASP A 79 1.71 13.41 3.47
N PHE A 80 2.44 12.46 2.90
CA PHE A 80 2.14 11.02 2.96
C PHE A 80 0.73 10.68 2.45
N LYS A 81 0.29 11.32 1.38
CA LYS A 81 -1.03 11.10 0.75
C LYS A 81 -0.92 11.18 -0.76
N PHE A 82 -1.81 10.46 -1.43
CA PHE A 82 -2.07 10.65 -2.85
C PHE A 82 -3.12 11.75 -3.04
N ASN A 83 -2.85 12.74 -3.86
CA ASN A 83 -3.74 13.87 -4.09
C ASN A 83 -3.95 14.12 -5.60
N PRO A 84 -5.18 13.92 -6.13
CA PRO A 84 -6.35 13.43 -5.41
C PRO A 84 -6.25 11.95 -5.01
N ALA A 85 -6.90 11.57 -3.90
CA ALA A 85 -6.96 10.17 -3.46
C ALA A 85 -7.79 9.28 -4.41
N THR A 86 -8.75 9.88 -5.12
CA THR A 86 -9.55 9.22 -6.16
C THR A 86 -9.51 10.06 -7.43
N LEU A 87 -9.06 9.42 -8.51
CA LEU A 87 -8.97 10.05 -9.83
C LEU A 87 -9.86 9.29 -10.81
N SER A 88 -10.64 10.01 -11.63
CA SER A 88 -11.45 9.41 -12.69
C SER A 88 -10.93 9.82 -14.05
N VAL A 89 -10.67 8.85 -14.93
CA VAL A 89 -10.11 9.07 -16.26
C VAL A 89 -10.78 8.15 -17.29
N PRO A 90 -10.88 8.54 -18.58
CA PRO A 90 -11.30 7.62 -19.63
C PRO A 90 -10.23 6.56 -19.93
N ALA A 91 -10.65 5.42 -20.48
CA ALA A 91 -9.73 4.40 -20.97
C ALA A 91 -8.79 4.97 -22.06
N GLY A 92 -7.54 4.53 -22.04
CA GLY A 92 -6.45 5.07 -22.89
C GLY A 92 -5.67 6.22 -22.23
N THR A 93 -6.08 6.68 -21.05
CA THR A 93 -5.40 7.80 -20.37
C THR A 93 -4.12 7.33 -19.67
N THR A 94 -3.07 8.12 -19.81
CA THR A 94 -1.85 7.99 -19.01
C THR A 94 -1.96 8.86 -17.77
N VAL A 95 -1.88 8.25 -16.59
CA VAL A 95 -1.82 8.94 -15.30
C VAL A 95 -0.38 9.02 -14.84
N THR A 96 0.02 10.19 -14.33
CA THR A 96 1.36 10.45 -13.81
C THR A 96 1.30 10.78 -12.32
N TRP A 97 2.07 10.06 -11.52
CA TRP A 97 2.31 10.36 -10.12
C TRP A 97 3.62 11.12 -9.99
N THR A 98 3.64 12.13 -9.11
CA THR A 98 4.84 12.92 -8.80
C THR A 98 5.02 12.95 -7.30
N ASN A 99 6.18 12.50 -6.80
CA ASN A 99 6.52 12.62 -5.39
C ASN A 99 6.97 14.06 -5.07
N GLN A 100 6.29 14.72 -4.16
CA GLN A 100 6.63 16.06 -3.66
C GLN A 100 7.14 16.04 -2.22
N ASP A 101 7.10 14.88 -1.55
CA ASP A 101 7.71 14.70 -0.23
C ASP A 101 9.23 14.49 -0.36
N GLU A 102 9.93 14.69 0.74
CA GLU A 102 11.36 14.37 0.83
C GLU A 102 11.60 12.87 1.00
N GLU A 103 10.61 12.15 1.54
CA GLU A 103 10.65 10.71 1.73
C GLU A 103 10.34 9.94 0.44
N PRO A 104 10.96 8.78 0.24
CA PRO A 104 10.67 7.94 -0.92
C PRO A 104 9.29 7.29 -0.80
N HIS A 105 8.56 7.24 -1.91
CA HIS A 105 7.26 6.59 -2.02
C HIS A 105 7.20 5.61 -3.19
N THR A 106 6.20 4.76 -3.21
CA THR A 106 5.88 3.87 -4.33
C THR A 106 4.41 3.99 -4.71
N VAL A 107 4.08 3.54 -5.90
CA VAL A 107 2.70 3.39 -6.38
C VAL A 107 2.52 1.93 -6.80
N ALA A 108 1.76 1.16 -6.03
CA ALA A 108 1.60 -0.27 -6.25
C ALA A 108 0.12 -0.65 -6.27
N ALA A 109 -0.37 -1.14 -7.40
CA ALA A 109 -1.73 -1.65 -7.51
C ALA A 109 -1.92 -2.90 -6.65
N LYS A 110 -3.06 -2.99 -5.95
CA LYS A 110 -3.39 -4.15 -5.11
C LYS A 110 -3.60 -5.43 -5.91
N ASP A 111 -4.02 -5.29 -7.16
CA ASP A 111 -4.21 -6.40 -8.10
C ASP A 111 -2.91 -6.76 -8.87
N GLY A 112 -1.83 -6.02 -8.65
CA GLY A 112 -0.54 -6.23 -9.31
C GLY A 112 -0.45 -5.70 -10.74
N SER A 113 -1.45 -4.97 -11.23
CA SER A 113 -1.48 -4.47 -12.62
C SER A 113 -0.40 -3.43 -12.93
N PHE A 114 0.07 -2.68 -11.93
CA PHE A 114 1.19 -1.76 -12.05
C PHE A 114 1.94 -1.60 -10.74
N HIS A 115 3.23 -1.26 -10.85
CA HIS A 115 4.11 -1.02 -9.70
C HIS A 115 5.25 -0.09 -10.12
N SER A 116 5.45 0.99 -9.36
CA SER A 116 6.59 1.89 -9.55
C SER A 116 7.82 1.40 -8.80
N PRO A 117 9.05 1.75 -9.22
CA PRO A 117 10.21 1.73 -8.33
C PRO A 117 9.98 2.70 -7.16
N ALA A 118 10.91 2.72 -6.19
CA ALA A 118 10.95 3.80 -5.20
C ALA A 118 11.15 5.14 -5.93
N MET A 119 10.33 6.10 -5.59
CA MET A 119 10.31 7.44 -6.17
C MET A 119 10.84 8.43 -5.14
N ASP A 120 12.06 8.91 -5.35
CA ASP A 120 12.65 9.99 -4.54
C ASP A 120 11.92 11.31 -4.78
N THR A 121 12.28 12.36 -4.05
CA THR A 121 11.73 13.71 -4.21
C THR A 121 11.76 14.16 -5.68
N HIS A 122 10.63 14.64 -6.17
CA HIS A 122 10.38 15.07 -7.55
C HIS A 122 10.44 13.96 -8.61
N ALA A 123 10.66 12.71 -8.22
CA ALA A 123 10.55 11.60 -9.15
C ALA A 123 9.11 11.40 -9.62
N THR A 124 8.96 10.90 -10.85
CA THR A 124 7.67 10.65 -11.48
C THR A 124 7.54 9.20 -11.90
N TYR A 125 6.30 8.70 -11.88
CA TYR A 125 5.91 7.42 -12.45
C TYR A 125 4.66 7.60 -13.28
N SER A 126 4.56 6.92 -14.42
CA SER A 126 3.40 7.01 -15.29
C SER A 126 2.91 5.61 -15.68
N PHE A 127 1.58 5.46 -15.77
CA PHE A 127 0.94 4.23 -16.23
C PHE A 127 -0.26 4.56 -17.12
N THR A 128 -0.44 3.81 -18.21
CA THR A 128 -1.56 3.99 -19.15
C THR A 128 -2.65 2.97 -18.86
N PHE A 129 -3.84 3.45 -18.51
CA PHE A 129 -5.00 2.64 -18.21
C PHE A 129 -5.81 2.37 -19.49
N THR A 130 -5.73 1.18 -20.05
CA THR A 130 -6.44 0.81 -21.28
C THR A 130 -7.78 0.13 -21.06
N THR A 131 -8.00 -0.45 -19.89
CA THR A 131 -9.21 -1.22 -19.55
C THR A 131 -10.06 -0.49 -18.54
N PRO A 132 -11.37 -0.30 -18.78
CA PRO A 132 -12.28 0.26 -17.79
C PRO A 132 -12.33 -0.59 -16.52
N GLY A 133 -12.38 0.07 -15.35
CA GLY A 133 -12.37 -0.60 -14.05
C GLY A 133 -11.97 0.33 -12.92
N SER A 134 -11.92 -0.21 -11.70
CA SER A 134 -11.43 0.48 -10.51
C SER A 134 -10.11 -0.15 -10.09
N TYR A 135 -9.08 0.66 -9.96
CA TYR A 135 -7.72 0.25 -9.65
C TYR A 135 -7.31 0.86 -8.32
N ASP A 136 -7.41 0.07 -7.26
CA ASP A 136 -6.92 0.45 -5.94
C ASP A 136 -5.41 0.25 -5.85
N TYR A 137 -4.72 1.22 -5.27
CA TYR A 137 -3.27 1.16 -5.09
C TYR A 137 -2.85 1.72 -3.73
N ILE A 138 -1.64 1.38 -3.32
CA ILE A 138 -1.02 1.79 -2.05
C ILE A 138 0.42 2.23 -2.29
N CYS A 139 1.01 2.89 -1.30
CA CYS A 139 2.45 2.97 -1.16
C CYS A 139 2.96 1.73 -0.43
N SER A 140 3.86 0.94 -1.05
CA SER A 140 4.38 -0.30 -0.43
C SER A 140 5.30 -0.01 0.77
N ILE A 141 5.89 1.18 0.82
CA ILE A 141 6.76 1.65 1.92
C ILE A 141 5.90 2.16 3.08
N HIS A 142 4.77 2.80 2.76
CA HIS A 142 3.83 3.40 3.73
C HIS A 142 2.40 2.87 3.46
N PRO A 143 2.04 1.66 3.93
CA PRO A 143 0.79 0.99 3.52
C PRO A 143 -0.52 1.68 3.93
N PHE A 144 -0.46 2.67 4.80
CA PHE A 144 -1.60 3.51 5.15
C PHE A 144 -1.96 4.53 4.05
N MET A 145 -1.03 4.81 3.11
CA MET A 145 -1.30 5.65 1.95
C MET A 145 -2.05 4.84 0.90
N THR A 146 -3.27 5.25 0.60
CA THR A 146 -4.14 4.56 -0.36
C THR A 146 -4.68 5.52 -1.40
N GLY A 147 -4.90 5.03 -2.61
CA GLY A 147 -5.52 5.76 -3.69
C GLY A 147 -6.31 4.85 -4.63
N THR A 148 -7.12 5.44 -5.50
CA THR A 148 -7.94 4.72 -6.48
C THR A 148 -7.96 5.48 -7.81
N VAL A 149 -7.74 4.78 -8.92
CA VAL A 149 -8.03 5.29 -10.26
C VAL A 149 -9.26 4.58 -10.79
N VAL A 150 -10.28 5.36 -11.14
CA VAL A 150 -11.51 4.87 -11.78
C VAL A 150 -11.40 5.14 -13.27
N VAL A 151 -11.35 4.08 -14.06
CA VAL A 151 -11.25 4.15 -15.53
C VAL A 151 -12.62 3.94 -16.13
N THR A 152 -13.10 4.97 -16.83
CA THR A 152 -14.40 4.95 -17.52
C THR A 152 -14.26 4.51 -18.98
N LYS A 153 -15.37 4.13 -19.60
CA LYS A 153 -15.42 3.77 -21.03
C LYS A 153 -15.20 4.98 -21.91
#